data_c3be3a7d47c3578e3c2949ba95fc0e96
#
_entry.id   c3be3a7d47c3578e3c2949ba95fc0e96
#
_cell.length_a   1.000
_cell.length_b   1.000
_cell.length_c   1.000
_cell.angle_alpha   90.00
_cell.angle_beta   90.00
_cell.angle_gamma   90.00
#
_symmetry.space_group_name_H-M   'P 1'
#
loop_
_entity.id
_entity.type
_entity.pdbx_description
1 polymer ?
#
loop_
_entity_poly.entity_id
_entity_poly.type
_entity_poly.pdbx_seq_one_letter_code
_entity_poly.pdbx_strand_id
1 'polypeptide(L)'
;DLGLALWAVPGVAALAAWAPIALRAPGRPAGGRHILPVDGLRRDGLAWAVTLFMGLQSALAYCVLGWMAPMLRDRGLDGTEAGLVTSLSILLQVAACLLTPVAAARCRDQRGLAVVLAAAATLALIGMILGPRWAIWPLAVIQGIGQGGLFALALMLIVLRSGDAHVAAHLSSMAQTTGYVLAASGPLLIGVLHDWAGNFRASTGLLAVLGVCTALAGWRAGRNALVRATVVQTPDAAAAEAS
;
A
#
# COMPACT_ATOMS: atom_id res chain seq x y z
N ASP A 1 18.83 -24.42 -0.10
CA ASP A 1 17.92 -24.93 -1.15
C ASP A 1 16.58 -25.41 -0.58
N LEU A 2 16.56 -26.03 0.62
CA LEU A 2 15.29 -26.46 1.26
C LEU A 2 14.37 -25.28 1.62
N GLY A 3 14.91 -24.13 1.99
CA GLY A 3 14.13 -22.94 2.32
C GLY A 3 13.36 -22.36 1.13
N LEU A 4 13.96 -22.41 -0.06
CA LEU A 4 13.29 -21.98 -1.29
C LEU A 4 12.21 -22.96 -1.74
N ALA A 5 12.45 -24.27 -1.55
CA ALA A 5 11.47 -25.30 -1.88
C ALA A 5 10.21 -25.22 -0.99
N LEU A 6 10.34 -24.77 0.27
CA LEU A 6 9.19 -24.58 1.16
C LEU A 6 8.20 -23.51 0.64
N TRP A 7 8.68 -22.52 -0.13
CA TRP A 7 7.81 -21.50 -0.75
C TRP A 7 6.97 -22.05 -1.91
N ALA A 8 7.28 -23.21 -2.44
CA ALA A 8 6.45 -23.90 -3.42
C ALA A 8 5.15 -24.45 -2.80
N VAL A 9 5.16 -24.80 -1.50
CA VAL A 9 4.00 -25.41 -0.81
C VAL A 9 2.76 -24.53 -0.85
N PRO A 10 2.77 -23.25 -0.43
CA PRO A 10 1.60 -22.38 -0.55
C PRO A 10 1.19 -22.14 -2.00
N GLY A 11 2.13 -22.13 -2.95
CA GLY A 11 1.82 -22.02 -4.38
C GLY A 11 1.05 -23.23 -4.91
N VAL A 12 1.50 -24.44 -4.57
CA VAL A 12 0.82 -25.69 -4.92
C VAL A 12 -0.54 -25.80 -4.24
N ALA A 13 -0.64 -25.41 -2.97
CA ALA A 13 -1.92 -25.39 -2.25
C ALA A 13 -2.93 -24.43 -2.89
N ALA A 14 -2.49 -23.23 -3.27
CA ALA A 14 -3.31 -22.27 -4.01
C ALA A 14 -3.75 -22.82 -5.37
N LEU A 15 -2.83 -23.44 -6.11
CA LEU A 15 -3.15 -24.06 -7.40
C LEU A 15 -4.18 -25.18 -7.24
N ALA A 16 -4.01 -26.06 -6.24
CA ALA A 16 -4.95 -27.14 -5.94
C ALA A 16 -6.33 -26.62 -5.54
N ALA A 17 -6.40 -25.48 -4.82
CA ALA A 17 -7.67 -24.87 -4.44
C ALA A 17 -8.37 -24.18 -5.63
N TRP A 18 -7.62 -23.53 -6.53
CA TRP A 18 -8.18 -22.76 -7.65
C TRP A 18 -8.42 -23.60 -8.91
N ALA A 19 -7.65 -24.67 -9.16
CA ALA A 19 -7.79 -25.49 -10.35
C ALA A 19 -9.22 -26.06 -10.53
N PRO A 20 -9.88 -26.67 -9.51
CA PRO A 20 -11.23 -27.18 -9.67
C PRO A 20 -12.26 -26.08 -9.92
N ILE A 21 -12.04 -24.87 -9.39
CA ILE A 21 -12.93 -23.73 -9.61
C ILE A 21 -12.74 -23.22 -11.05
N ALA A 22 -11.51 -23.11 -11.53
CA ALA A 22 -11.21 -22.68 -12.89
C ALA A 22 -11.70 -23.67 -13.95
N LEU A 23 -11.57 -24.97 -13.68
CA LEU A 23 -12.01 -26.04 -14.57
C LEU A 23 -13.54 -26.18 -14.63
N ARG A 24 -14.26 -25.80 -13.55
CA ARG A 24 -15.72 -25.83 -13.47
C ARG A 24 -16.37 -24.51 -13.86
N ALA A 25 -15.60 -23.43 -14.01
CA ALA A 25 -16.14 -22.17 -14.46
C ALA A 25 -16.68 -22.36 -15.88
N PRO A 26 -17.99 -22.10 -16.15
CA PRO A 26 -18.51 -22.12 -17.51
C PRO A 26 -17.63 -21.16 -18.32
N GLY A 27 -17.21 -21.61 -19.51
CA GLY A 27 -16.33 -20.84 -20.36
C GLY A 27 -16.81 -19.39 -20.40
N ARG A 28 -15.97 -18.46 -19.91
CA ARG A 28 -16.28 -17.04 -20.00
C ARG A 28 -16.63 -16.76 -21.45
N PRO A 29 -17.79 -16.14 -21.75
CA PRO A 29 -18.03 -15.66 -23.10
C PRO A 29 -16.79 -14.85 -23.50
N ALA A 30 -16.31 -15.07 -24.72
CA ALA A 30 -15.09 -14.45 -25.28
C ALA A 30 -15.15 -12.90 -25.35
N GLY A 31 -16.28 -12.29 -24.94
CA GLY A 31 -16.42 -10.88 -24.60
C GLY A 31 -15.85 -10.63 -23.21
N GLY A 32 -14.53 -10.52 -23.08
CA GLY A 32 -13.93 -9.96 -21.87
C GLY A 32 -14.65 -8.64 -21.57
N ARG A 33 -14.95 -8.36 -20.29
CA ARG A 33 -15.47 -7.04 -19.89
C ARG A 33 -14.49 -6.00 -20.46
N HIS A 34 -14.86 -5.43 -21.62
CA HIS A 34 -14.10 -4.32 -22.20
C HIS A 34 -14.11 -3.20 -21.16
N ILE A 35 -12.95 -2.92 -20.58
CA ILE A 35 -12.79 -1.73 -19.75
C ILE A 35 -12.87 -0.57 -20.73
N LEU A 36 -13.97 0.17 -20.68
CA LEU A 36 -14.18 1.30 -21.56
C LEU A 36 -13.11 2.38 -21.29
N PRO A 37 -12.62 3.06 -22.31
CA PRO A 37 -11.65 4.13 -22.14
C PRO A 37 -12.24 5.26 -21.28
N VAL A 38 -11.39 5.86 -20.46
CA VAL A 38 -11.76 6.91 -19.51
C VAL A 38 -10.91 8.15 -19.81
N ASP A 39 -11.57 9.25 -20.11
CA ASP A 39 -10.93 10.54 -20.33
C ASP A 39 -10.92 11.41 -19.06
N GLY A 40 -9.93 12.31 -18.99
CA GLY A 40 -9.82 13.29 -17.90
C GLY A 40 -9.06 12.82 -16.67
N LEU A 41 -8.88 11.50 -16.46
CA LEU A 41 -8.26 10.92 -15.25
C LEU A 41 -6.87 11.51 -14.94
N ARG A 42 -6.01 11.61 -15.96
CA ARG A 42 -4.63 12.12 -15.80
C ARG A 42 -4.57 13.62 -15.51
N ARG A 43 -5.65 14.36 -15.74
CA ARG A 43 -5.75 15.80 -15.46
C ARG A 43 -6.42 16.08 -14.13
N ASP A 44 -6.99 15.08 -13.47
CA ASP A 44 -7.70 15.25 -12.20
C ASP A 44 -6.73 15.23 -11.02
N GLY A 45 -6.76 16.30 -10.22
CA GLY A 45 -5.88 16.43 -9.04
C GLY A 45 -6.20 15.46 -7.91
N LEU A 46 -7.43 14.90 -7.85
CA LEU A 46 -7.79 13.88 -6.86
C LEU A 46 -7.22 12.52 -7.28
N ALA A 47 -7.25 12.19 -8.57
CA ALA A 47 -6.63 10.99 -9.10
C ALA A 47 -5.12 10.95 -8.79
N TRP A 48 -4.43 12.09 -8.95
CA TRP A 48 -3.03 12.22 -8.56
C TRP A 48 -2.82 12.13 -7.05
N ALA A 49 -3.72 12.69 -6.23
CA ALA A 49 -3.61 12.56 -4.77
C ALA A 49 -3.74 11.10 -4.33
N VAL A 50 -4.65 10.32 -4.91
CA VAL A 50 -4.80 8.88 -4.65
C VAL A 50 -3.55 8.11 -5.12
N THR A 51 -3.04 8.42 -6.31
CA THR A 51 -1.82 7.81 -6.87
C THR A 51 -0.59 8.08 -6.00
N LEU A 52 -0.39 9.32 -5.57
CA LEU A 52 0.72 9.69 -4.70
C LEU A 52 0.58 9.05 -3.32
N PHE A 53 -0.62 9.01 -2.76
CA PHE A 53 -0.86 8.35 -1.48
C PHE A 53 -0.53 6.86 -1.56
N MET A 54 -0.97 6.18 -2.63
CA MET A 54 -0.62 4.76 -2.88
C MET A 54 0.88 4.55 -3.00
N GLY A 55 1.59 5.39 -3.76
CA GLY A 55 3.03 5.27 -3.96
C GLY A 55 3.85 5.55 -2.71
N LEU A 56 3.54 6.65 -2.00
CA LEU A 56 4.29 7.07 -0.83
C LEU A 56 4.12 6.11 0.36
N GLN A 57 2.88 5.63 0.61
CA GLN A 57 2.66 4.62 1.64
C GLN A 57 3.35 3.29 1.27
N SER A 58 3.39 2.93 -0.02
CA SER A 58 4.10 1.75 -0.49
C SER A 58 5.63 1.92 -0.37
N ALA A 59 6.17 3.12 -0.58
CA ALA A 59 7.58 3.42 -0.32
C ALA A 59 7.94 3.17 1.15
N LEU A 60 7.11 3.64 2.10
CA LEU A 60 7.27 3.35 3.52
C LEU A 60 7.20 1.86 3.81
N ALA A 61 6.24 1.14 3.21
CA ALA A 61 6.11 -0.31 3.37
C ALA A 61 7.36 -1.07 2.90
N TYR A 62 7.88 -0.71 1.73
CA TYR A 62 9.09 -1.35 1.19
C TYR A 62 10.34 -0.99 1.98
N CYS A 63 10.41 0.22 2.57
CA CYS A 63 11.48 0.54 3.52
C CYS A 63 11.42 -0.37 4.76
N VAL A 64 10.22 -0.65 5.29
CA VAL A 64 10.04 -1.58 6.41
C VAL A 64 10.43 -3.00 6.01
N LEU A 65 9.91 -3.51 4.90
CA LEU A 65 10.19 -4.87 4.43
C LEU A 65 11.68 -5.11 4.14
N GLY A 66 12.38 -4.13 3.57
CA GLY A 66 13.77 -4.26 3.19
C GLY A 66 14.76 -3.94 4.31
N TRP A 67 14.44 -2.97 5.17
CA TRP A 67 15.42 -2.36 6.05
C TRP A 67 15.11 -2.45 7.55
N MET A 68 13.89 -2.82 7.96
CA MET A 68 13.55 -2.84 9.39
C MET A 68 14.45 -3.78 10.19
N ALA A 69 14.67 -5.02 9.74
CA ALA A 69 15.54 -5.96 10.45
C ALA A 69 17.02 -5.49 10.49
N PRO A 70 17.64 -5.01 9.38
CA PRO A 70 18.94 -4.35 9.43
C PRO A 70 19.00 -3.15 10.38
N MET A 71 18.00 -2.26 10.38
CA MET A 71 17.92 -1.12 11.30
C MET A 71 17.89 -1.54 12.76
N LEU A 72 17.15 -2.61 13.09
CA LEU A 72 17.06 -3.14 14.45
C LEU A 72 18.40 -3.80 14.88
N ARG A 73 19.09 -4.46 13.96
CA ARG A 73 20.43 -5.01 14.22
C ARG A 73 21.45 -3.93 14.48
N ASP A 74 21.42 -2.81 13.75
CA ASP A 74 22.25 -1.64 14.00
C ASP A 74 21.99 -1.03 15.39
N ARG A 75 20.80 -1.24 15.93
CA ARG A 75 20.41 -0.88 17.31
C ARG A 75 20.90 -1.88 18.37
N GLY A 76 21.60 -2.93 17.97
CA GLY A 76 22.18 -3.94 18.85
C GLY A 76 21.21 -5.07 19.23
N LEU A 77 20.12 -5.30 18.48
CA LEU A 77 19.33 -6.51 18.59
C LEU A 77 20.06 -7.66 17.87
N ASP A 78 19.92 -8.87 18.38
CA ASP A 78 20.41 -10.04 17.65
C ASP A 78 19.52 -10.34 16.44
N GLY A 79 19.98 -11.24 15.54
CA GLY A 79 19.24 -11.53 14.32
C GLY A 79 17.86 -12.16 14.56
N THR A 80 17.72 -12.93 15.64
CA THR A 80 16.46 -13.59 16.02
C THR A 80 15.48 -12.57 16.57
N GLU A 81 15.93 -11.70 17.47
CA GLU A 81 15.11 -10.64 18.07
C GLU A 81 14.64 -9.66 17.01
N ALA A 82 15.54 -9.20 16.12
CA ALA A 82 15.18 -8.31 15.01
C ALA A 82 14.16 -8.96 14.06
N GLY A 83 14.32 -10.24 13.76
CA GLY A 83 13.36 -11.03 12.97
C GLY A 83 11.99 -11.15 13.63
N LEU A 84 11.94 -11.42 14.93
CA LEU A 84 10.68 -11.52 15.69
C LEU A 84 9.92 -10.20 15.74
N VAL A 85 10.61 -9.08 16.01
CA VAL A 85 10.02 -7.73 16.00
C VAL A 85 9.44 -7.39 14.62
N THR A 86 10.19 -7.69 13.55
CA THR A 86 9.74 -7.46 12.18
C THR A 86 8.52 -8.34 11.85
N SER A 87 8.54 -9.61 12.24
CA SER A 87 7.44 -10.55 12.02
C SER A 87 6.18 -10.12 12.76
N LEU A 88 6.31 -9.65 14.02
CA LEU A 88 5.19 -9.10 14.79
C LEU A 88 4.56 -7.90 14.08
N SER A 89 5.40 -6.97 13.61
CA SER A 89 4.91 -5.80 12.88
C SER A 89 4.15 -6.20 11.61
N ILE A 90 4.67 -7.16 10.82
CA ILE A 90 4.02 -7.64 9.60
C ILE A 90 2.70 -8.36 9.92
N LEU A 91 2.65 -9.16 10.99
CA LEU A 91 1.42 -9.81 11.42
C LEU A 91 0.33 -8.79 11.76
N LEU A 92 0.70 -7.73 12.46
CA LEU A 92 -0.22 -6.65 12.82
C LEU A 92 -0.63 -5.81 11.60
N GLN A 93 0.22 -5.69 10.57
CA GLN A 93 -0.18 -5.10 9.30
C GLN A 93 -1.34 -5.86 8.66
N VAL A 94 -1.28 -7.21 8.65
CA VAL A 94 -2.36 -8.05 8.11
C VAL A 94 -3.65 -7.82 8.89
N ALA A 95 -3.60 -7.84 10.23
CA ALA A 95 -4.77 -7.60 11.07
C ALA A 95 -5.37 -6.20 10.84
N ALA A 96 -4.53 -5.17 10.79
CA ALA A 96 -4.96 -3.80 10.54
C ALA A 96 -5.56 -3.61 9.14
N CYS A 97 -4.99 -4.30 8.12
CA CYS A 97 -5.52 -4.28 6.76
C CYS A 97 -6.96 -4.79 6.69
N LEU A 98 -7.31 -5.80 7.48
CA LEU A 98 -8.68 -6.35 7.56
C LEU A 98 -9.63 -5.44 8.34
N LEU A 99 -9.15 -4.73 9.36
CA LEU A 99 -10.00 -3.90 10.24
C LEU A 99 -10.19 -2.47 9.73
N THR A 100 -9.23 -1.92 8.99
CA THR A 100 -9.27 -0.54 8.51
C THR A 100 -10.49 -0.21 7.63
N PRO A 101 -10.96 -1.07 6.71
CA PRO A 101 -12.16 -0.79 5.93
C PRO A 101 -13.39 -0.57 6.80
N VAL A 102 -13.53 -1.31 7.91
CA VAL A 102 -14.63 -1.16 8.86
C VAL A 102 -14.55 0.19 9.58
N ALA A 103 -13.35 0.60 9.98
CA ALA A 103 -13.14 1.90 10.63
C ALA A 103 -13.38 3.05 9.63
N ALA A 104 -12.88 2.94 8.40
CA ALA A 104 -13.03 3.94 7.36
C ALA A 104 -14.48 4.12 6.91
N ALA A 105 -15.29 3.05 6.90
CA ALA A 105 -16.70 3.11 6.56
C ALA A 105 -17.54 3.91 7.57
N ARG A 106 -17.07 4.03 8.82
CA ARG A 106 -17.73 4.83 9.86
C ARG A 106 -17.39 6.33 9.80
N CYS A 107 -16.38 6.70 9.01
CA CYS A 107 -15.95 8.08 8.87
C CYS A 107 -16.68 8.76 7.69
N ARG A 108 -17.14 10.01 7.88
CA ARG A 108 -17.73 10.81 6.79
C ARG A 108 -16.71 11.17 5.72
N ASP A 109 -15.46 11.40 6.13
CA ASP A 109 -14.29 11.50 5.25
C ASP A 109 -13.11 10.73 5.85
N GLN A 110 -12.14 10.39 5.05
CA GLN A 110 -11.00 9.57 5.46
C GLN A 110 -9.73 10.38 5.73
N ARG A 111 -9.80 11.72 5.73
CA ARG A 111 -8.63 12.62 5.90
C ARG A 111 -7.91 12.39 7.23
N GLY A 112 -8.66 12.47 8.33
CA GLY A 112 -8.11 12.28 9.67
C GLY A 112 -7.51 10.89 9.86
N LEU A 113 -8.20 9.86 9.37
CA LEU A 113 -7.70 8.48 9.41
C LEU A 113 -6.39 8.33 8.65
N ALA A 114 -6.28 8.89 7.43
CA ALA A 114 -5.05 8.84 6.63
C ALA A 114 -3.87 9.50 7.35
N VAL A 115 -4.08 10.66 7.95
CA VAL A 115 -3.03 11.39 8.68
C VAL A 115 -2.60 10.63 9.93
N VAL A 116 -3.55 10.13 10.73
CA VAL A 116 -3.24 9.37 11.95
C VAL A 116 -2.46 8.10 11.64
N LEU A 117 -2.87 7.35 10.61
CA LEU A 117 -2.17 6.13 10.20
C LEU A 117 -0.77 6.44 9.66
N ALA A 118 -0.60 7.52 8.87
CA ALA A 118 0.70 7.95 8.35
C ALA A 118 1.63 8.39 9.48
N ALA A 119 1.11 9.16 10.44
CA ALA A 119 1.87 9.57 11.61
C ALA A 119 2.26 8.36 12.47
N ALA A 120 1.32 7.44 12.75
CA ALA A 120 1.58 6.24 13.53
C ALA A 120 2.68 5.37 12.89
N ALA A 121 2.57 5.07 11.59
CA ALA A 121 3.57 4.25 10.89
C ALA A 121 4.96 4.92 10.88
N THR A 122 5.00 6.21 10.55
CA THR A 122 6.26 6.94 10.38
C THR A 122 6.95 7.23 11.70
N LEU A 123 6.23 7.76 12.68
CA LEU A 123 6.79 8.13 13.99
C LEU A 123 7.23 6.88 14.76
N ALA A 124 6.49 5.78 14.64
CA ALA A 124 6.90 4.53 15.26
C ALA A 124 8.18 3.98 14.62
N LEU A 125 8.31 4.02 13.29
CA LEU A 125 9.53 3.58 12.60
C LEU A 125 10.74 4.46 12.98
N ILE A 126 10.59 5.78 13.00
CA ILE A 126 11.63 6.72 13.45
C ILE A 126 11.96 6.47 14.93
N GLY A 127 10.94 6.24 15.76
CA GLY A 127 11.13 5.93 17.17
C GLY A 127 11.89 4.63 17.42
N MET A 128 11.74 3.62 16.59
CA MET A 128 12.54 2.40 16.65
C MET A 128 14.02 2.66 16.32
N ILE A 129 14.31 3.62 15.44
CA ILE A 129 15.68 4.00 15.08
C ILE A 129 16.35 4.89 16.15
N LEU A 130 15.62 5.85 16.74
CA LEU A 130 16.18 6.87 17.62
C LEU A 130 15.86 6.65 19.11
N GLY A 131 14.76 5.98 19.42
CA GLY A 131 14.23 5.84 20.78
C GLY A 131 14.96 4.81 21.64
N PRO A 132 14.55 4.63 22.90
CA PRO A 132 15.15 3.64 23.79
C PRO A 132 14.77 2.20 23.38
N ARG A 133 15.67 1.24 23.70
CA ARG A 133 15.45 -0.18 23.29
C ARG A 133 14.13 -0.78 23.81
N TRP A 134 13.71 -0.43 25.01
CA TRP A 134 12.45 -0.93 25.59
C TRP A 134 11.20 -0.51 24.78
N ALA A 135 11.29 0.58 24.01
CA ALA A 135 10.20 1.07 23.18
C ALA A 135 10.06 0.33 21.84
N ILE A 136 11.05 -0.47 21.43
CA ILE A 136 11.06 -1.12 20.10
C ILE A 136 9.83 -2.00 19.91
N TRP A 137 9.49 -2.84 20.88
CA TRP A 137 8.33 -3.74 20.78
C TRP A 137 6.99 -2.99 20.67
N PRO A 138 6.64 -2.05 21.56
CA PRO A 138 5.40 -1.29 21.40
C PRO A 138 5.38 -0.44 20.13
N LEU A 139 6.52 0.10 19.71
CA LEU A 139 6.60 0.85 18.46
C LEU A 139 6.41 -0.04 17.23
N ALA A 140 6.90 -1.29 17.26
CA ALA A 140 6.63 -2.25 16.19
C ALA A 140 5.14 -2.57 16.04
N VAL A 141 4.40 -2.65 17.16
CA VAL A 141 2.93 -2.79 17.15
C VAL A 141 2.27 -1.58 16.48
N ILE A 142 2.63 -0.38 16.89
CA ILE A 142 2.06 0.87 16.34
C ILE A 142 2.40 1.00 14.85
N GLN A 143 3.65 0.69 14.47
CA GLN A 143 4.10 0.71 13.09
C GLN A 143 3.30 -0.27 12.22
N GLY A 144 3.13 -1.51 12.70
CA GLY A 144 2.37 -2.53 11.97
C GLY A 144 0.92 -2.12 11.75
N ILE A 145 0.23 -1.63 12.77
CA ILE A 145 -1.15 -1.15 12.68
C ILE A 145 -1.23 0.04 11.70
N GLY A 146 -0.34 1.02 11.84
CA GLY A 146 -0.30 2.19 10.97
C GLY A 146 -0.09 1.81 9.51
N GLN A 147 0.90 0.97 9.23
CA GLN A 147 1.26 0.57 7.87
C GLN A 147 0.18 -0.29 7.18
N GLY A 148 -0.37 -1.27 7.90
CA GLY A 148 -1.47 -2.10 7.36
C GLY A 148 -2.72 -1.27 7.10
N GLY A 149 -3.03 -0.33 8.01
CA GLY A 149 -4.12 0.61 7.83
C GLY A 149 -3.94 1.53 6.61
N LEU A 150 -2.73 2.05 6.38
CA LEU A 150 -2.40 2.87 5.20
C LEU A 150 -2.63 2.11 3.90
N PHE A 151 -2.17 0.86 3.83
CA PHE A 151 -2.33 0.04 2.64
C PHE A 151 -3.80 -0.24 2.33
N ALA A 152 -4.57 -0.69 3.33
CA ALA A 152 -6.00 -0.94 3.15
C ALA A 152 -6.77 0.34 2.75
N LEU A 153 -6.44 1.47 3.39
CA LEU A 153 -7.05 2.75 3.07
C LEU A 153 -6.72 3.20 1.65
N ALA A 154 -5.48 3.00 1.18
CA ALA A 154 -5.08 3.35 -0.18
C ALA A 154 -5.89 2.58 -1.24
N LEU A 155 -6.07 1.27 -1.05
CA LEU A 155 -6.91 0.45 -1.93
C LEU A 155 -8.38 0.87 -1.87
N MET A 156 -8.89 1.15 -0.67
CA MET A 156 -10.27 1.59 -0.48
C MET A 156 -10.53 2.94 -1.14
N LEU A 157 -9.60 3.89 -1.07
CA LEU A 157 -9.74 5.21 -1.69
C LEU A 157 -9.82 5.14 -3.22
N ILE A 158 -9.16 4.18 -3.86
CA ILE A 158 -9.31 3.94 -5.31
C ILE A 158 -10.78 3.70 -5.64
N VAL A 159 -11.46 2.84 -4.89
CA VAL A 159 -12.87 2.52 -5.11
C VAL A 159 -13.78 3.67 -4.70
N LEU A 160 -13.58 4.24 -3.51
CA LEU A 160 -14.42 5.32 -2.96
C LEU A 160 -14.34 6.64 -3.75
N ARG A 161 -13.27 6.87 -4.49
CA ARG A 161 -13.08 8.10 -5.29
C ARG A 161 -13.48 7.90 -6.75
N SER A 162 -13.85 6.69 -7.14
CA SER A 162 -14.34 6.36 -8.47
C SER A 162 -15.86 6.34 -8.48
N GLY A 163 -16.46 7.03 -9.43
CA GLY A 163 -17.92 7.03 -9.61
C GLY A 163 -18.44 5.80 -10.34
N ASP A 164 -17.57 5.06 -11.00
CA ASP A 164 -17.87 3.93 -11.87
C ASP A 164 -16.76 2.87 -11.82
N ALA A 165 -17.11 1.60 -12.16
CA ALA A 165 -16.17 0.49 -12.13
C ALA A 165 -15.04 0.63 -13.19
N HIS A 166 -15.31 1.23 -14.34
CA HIS A 166 -14.29 1.50 -15.37
C HIS A 166 -13.30 2.56 -14.89
N VAL A 167 -13.80 3.63 -14.27
CA VAL A 167 -12.96 4.66 -13.64
C VAL A 167 -12.11 4.04 -12.52
N ALA A 168 -12.67 3.15 -11.68
CA ALA A 168 -11.93 2.46 -10.63
C ALA A 168 -10.79 1.59 -11.19
N ALA A 169 -11.03 0.87 -12.29
CA ALA A 169 -10.01 0.05 -12.94
C ALA A 169 -8.85 0.89 -13.48
N HIS A 170 -9.17 2.00 -14.17
CA HIS A 170 -8.15 2.92 -14.70
C HIS A 170 -7.38 3.64 -13.59
N LEU A 171 -8.08 4.11 -12.53
CA LEU A 171 -7.45 4.74 -11.37
C LEU A 171 -6.55 3.73 -10.62
N SER A 172 -6.99 2.48 -10.48
CA SER A 172 -6.19 1.40 -9.89
C SER A 172 -4.92 1.14 -10.69
N SER A 173 -5.03 1.05 -12.02
CA SER A 173 -3.88 0.89 -12.91
C SER A 173 -2.90 2.07 -12.78
N MET A 174 -3.40 3.30 -12.83
CA MET A 174 -2.59 4.52 -12.67
C MET A 174 -1.89 4.55 -11.31
N ALA A 175 -2.64 4.29 -10.23
CA ALA A 175 -2.14 4.35 -8.86
C ALA A 175 -1.08 3.28 -8.61
N GLN A 176 -1.28 2.06 -9.10
CA GLN A 176 -0.32 0.98 -8.89
C GLN A 176 0.90 1.12 -9.79
N THR A 177 0.73 1.43 -11.09
CA THR A 177 1.87 1.56 -12.00
C THR A 177 2.77 2.74 -11.60
N THR A 178 2.21 3.94 -11.55
CA THR A 178 2.98 5.16 -11.20
C THR A 178 3.41 5.13 -9.73
N GLY A 179 2.53 4.66 -8.85
CA GLY A 179 2.79 4.57 -7.42
C GLY A 179 3.92 3.59 -7.09
N TYR A 180 3.99 2.42 -7.72
CA TYR A 180 5.05 1.45 -7.43
C TYR A 180 6.41 1.87 -8.01
N VAL A 181 6.44 2.60 -9.12
CA VAL A 181 7.68 3.25 -9.58
C VAL A 181 8.20 4.22 -8.52
N LEU A 182 7.33 5.05 -7.96
CA LEU A 182 7.70 5.94 -6.85
C LEU A 182 8.11 5.14 -5.60
N ALA A 183 7.40 4.07 -5.28
CA ALA A 183 7.66 3.23 -4.11
C ALA A 183 9.05 2.60 -4.12
N ALA A 184 9.55 2.21 -5.28
CA ALA A 184 10.89 1.63 -5.43
C ALA A 184 12.01 2.60 -5.01
N SER A 185 11.79 3.91 -5.08
CA SER A 185 12.78 4.91 -4.68
C SER A 185 13.06 4.88 -3.16
N GLY A 186 12.10 4.54 -2.31
CA GLY A 186 12.25 4.53 -0.86
C GLY A 186 13.40 3.65 -0.37
N PRO A 187 13.36 2.33 -0.59
CA PRO A 187 14.45 1.43 -0.18
C PRO A 187 15.80 1.77 -0.79
N LEU A 188 15.82 2.20 -2.06
CA LEU A 188 17.05 2.60 -2.73
C LEU A 188 17.71 3.81 -2.05
N LEU A 189 16.92 4.83 -1.72
CA LEU A 189 17.42 6.02 -1.04
C LEU A 189 17.91 5.71 0.39
N ILE A 190 17.25 4.79 1.12
CA ILE A 190 17.74 4.32 2.42
C ILE A 190 19.10 3.64 2.26
N GLY A 191 19.27 2.76 1.25
CA GLY A 191 20.54 2.09 0.99
C GLY A 191 21.66 3.10 0.72
N VAL A 192 21.43 4.04 -0.20
CA VAL A 192 22.40 5.10 -0.52
C VAL A 192 22.76 5.95 0.73
N LEU A 193 21.75 6.32 1.52
CA LEU A 193 22.00 7.10 2.75
C LEU A 193 22.79 6.29 3.79
N HIS A 194 22.51 4.99 3.90
CA HIS A 194 23.24 4.11 4.80
C HIS A 194 24.70 3.93 4.37
N ASP A 195 24.94 3.69 3.07
CA ASP A 195 26.29 3.55 2.53
C ASP A 195 27.12 4.82 2.71
N TRP A 196 26.48 5.98 2.55
CA TRP A 196 27.15 7.28 2.70
C TRP A 196 27.41 7.66 4.17
N ALA A 197 26.44 7.42 5.06
CA ALA A 197 26.51 7.86 6.45
C ALA A 197 27.06 6.79 7.42
N GLY A 198 27.12 5.52 7.01
CA GLY A 198 27.54 4.40 7.83
C GLY A 198 26.56 4.01 8.95
N ASN A 199 25.36 4.58 8.96
CA ASN A 199 24.31 4.30 9.96
C ASN A 199 22.92 4.66 9.45
N PHE A 200 21.88 4.09 10.09
CA PHE A 200 20.48 4.36 9.70
C PHE A 200 19.88 5.65 10.26
N ARG A 201 20.59 6.40 11.12
CA ARG A 201 20.07 7.67 11.66
C ARG A 201 19.86 8.70 10.56
N ALA A 202 20.71 8.72 9.53
CA ALA A 202 20.55 9.59 8.38
C ALA A 202 19.23 9.33 7.63
N SER A 203 18.77 8.08 7.61
CA SER A 203 17.51 7.69 6.96
C SER A 203 16.26 8.23 7.66
N THR A 204 16.35 8.67 8.92
CA THR A 204 15.19 9.23 9.65
C THR A 204 14.64 10.50 9.00
N GLY A 205 15.50 11.33 8.42
CA GLY A 205 15.10 12.52 7.66
C GLY A 205 14.27 12.16 6.42
N LEU A 206 14.72 11.16 5.66
CA LEU A 206 13.99 10.65 4.50
C LEU A 206 12.63 10.06 4.92
N LEU A 207 12.61 9.25 5.99
CA LEU A 207 11.38 8.66 6.51
C LEU A 207 10.40 9.73 6.98
N ALA A 208 10.87 10.80 7.64
CA ALA A 208 10.04 11.93 8.05
C ALA A 208 9.43 12.64 6.83
N VAL A 209 10.22 12.91 5.78
CA VAL A 209 9.73 13.51 4.54
C VAL A 209 8.68 12.62 3.88
N LEU A 210 8.96 11.31 3.74
CA LEU A 210 8.01 10.35 3.17
C LEU A 210 6.71 10.31 4.00
N GLY A 211 6.81 10.32 5.33
CA GLY A 211 5.65 10.32 6.22
C GLY A 211 4.79 11.58 6.08
N VAL A 212 5.42 12.76 6.06
CA VAL A 212 4.72 14.03 5.84
C VAL A 212 4.06 14.06 4.47
N CYS A 213 4.77 13.68 3.41
CA CYS A 213 4.22 13.59 2.07
C CYS A 213 3.04 12.60 1.99
N THR A 214 3.16 11.44 2.66
CA THR A 214 2.08 10.45 2.77
C THR A 214 0.85 11.04 3.46
N ALA A 215 1.04 11.75 4.57
CA ALA A 215 -0.04 12.40 5.31
C ALA A 215 -0.74 13.47 4.47
N LEU A 216 0.03 14.32 3.77
CA LEU A 216 -0.51 15.36 2.88
C LEU A 216 -1.27 14.78 1.68
N ALA A 217 -0.70 13.75 1.03
CA ALA A 217 -1.38 13.06 -0.06
C ALA A 217 -2.66 12.38 0.44
N GLY A 218 -2.61 11.71 1.59
CA GLY A 218 -3.76 11.08 2.25
C GLY A 218 -4.83 12.09 2.67
N TRP A 219 -4.44 13.25 3.18
CA TRP A 219 -5.37 14.34 3.47
C TRP A 219 -6.12 14.81 2.23
N ARG A 220 -5.45 14.93 1.10
CA ARG A 220 -6.08 15.31 -0.17
C ARG A 220 -6.94 14.19 -0.75
N ALA A 221 -6.45 12.95 -0.75
CA ALA A 221 -7.15 11.77 -1.26
C ALA A 221 -8.36 11.39 -0.39
N GLY A 222 -8.28 11.63 0.93
CA GLY A 222 -9.31 11.29 1.90
C GLY A 222 -10.55 12.20 1.87
N ARG A 223 -10.56 13.30 1.10
CA ARG A 223 -11.71 14.20 1.00
C ARG A 223 -12.90 13.49 0.32
N ASN A 224 -14.11 13.73 0.79
CA ASN A 224 -15.31 13.16 0.21
C ASN A 224 -15.65 13.84 -1.14
N ALA A 225 -15.01 13.37 -2.22
CA ALA A 225 -15.19 13.85 -3.59
C ALA A 225 -14.90 12.70 -4.56
N LEU A 226 -15.47 12.75 -5.76
CA LEU A 226 -15.19 11.80 -6.83
C LEU A 226 -14.19 12.40 -7.83
N VAL A 227 -13.44 11.53 -8.48
CA VAL A 227 -12.55 11.89 -9.58
C VAL A 227 -13.39 12.35 -10.78
N ARG A 228 -12.98 13.44 -11.40
CA ARG A 228 -13.64 14.00 -12.59
C ARG A 228 -13.12 13.29 -13.84
N ALA A 229 -13.68 12.13 -14.10
CA ALA A 229 -13.35 11.32 -15.25
C ALA A 229 -14.62 10.79 -15.90
N THR A 230 -14.68 10.78 -17.22
CA THR A 230 -15.84 10.33 -17.99
C THR A 230 -15.51 9.08 -18.77
N VAL A 231 -16.43 8.11 -18.71
CA VAL A 231 -16.34 6.89 -19.54
C VAL A 231 -16.70 7.26 -20.97
N VAL A 232 -15.80 6.94 -21.91
CA VAL A 232 -16.05 7.15 -23.34
C VAL A 232 -16.80 5.95 -23.88
N GLN A 233 -18.10 6.13 -24.20
CA GLN A 233 -18.88 5.09 -24.86
C GLN A 233 -18.39 4.95 -26.31
N THR A 234 -17.88 3.78 -26.65
CA THR A 234 -17.61 3.45 -28.06
C THR A 234 -18.91 3.02 -28.74
N PRO A 235 -19.10 3.34 -30.05
CA PRO A 235 -20.32 2.96 -30.78
C PRO A 235 -20.65 1.47 -30.71
N ASP A 236 -19.63 0.61 -30.64
CA ASP A 236 -19.79 -0.85 -30.52
C ASP A 236 -20.34 -1.29 -29.15
N ALA A 237 -20.07 -0.54 -28.07
CA ALA A 237 -20.61 -0.85 -26.74
C ALA A 237 -22.10 -0.49 -26.63
N ALA A 238 -22.53 0.58 -27.28
CA ALA A 238 -23.95 0.98 -27.34
C ALA A 238 -24.80 -0.03 -28.14
N ALA A 239 -24.21 -0.67 -29.16
CA ALA A 239 -24.90 -1.70 -29.94
C ALA A 239 -25.05 -3.04 -29.17
N ALA A 240 -24.10 -3.36 -28.25
CA ALA A 240 -24.12 -4.56 -27.43
C ALA A 240 -25.12 -4.48 -26.24
N GLU A 241 -25.45 -3.27 -25.75
CA GLU A 241 -26.48 -3.07 -24.71
C GLU A 241 -27.90 -3.03 -25.29
N ALA A 242 -28.05 -2.87 -26.61
CA ALA A 242 -29.35 -2.81 -27.29
C ALA A 242 -29.82 -4.17 -27.86
N SER A 243 -28.99 -5.21 -27.77
CA SER A 243 -29.25 -6.57 -28.22
C SER A 243 -29.53 -7.53 -27.06
#